data_467d1f2115984fa5f07e93867f95d00e
#
_entry.id   467d1f2115984fa5f07e93867f95d00e
#
_cell.length_a   1.000
_cell.length_b   1.000
_cell.length_c   1.000
_cell.angle_alpha   90.00
_cell.angle_beta   90.00
_cell.angle_gamma   90.00
#
_symmetry.space_group_name_H-M   'P 1'
#
loop_
_entity.id
_entity.type
_entity.pdbx_description
1 polymer ?
#
loop_
_entity_poly.entity_id
_entity_poly.type
_entity_poly.pdbx_seq_one_letter_code
_entity_poly.pdbx_strand_id
1 'polypeptide(L)'
;SRCANDSKIFAKYWVHNAFITMSNEKMAKSQGNILKIKDFRDKISGQVIRLALMSAHYKQPLDWNDKLINDCQNTLDKWYRVYSLNLKPVKVSNEVLKPLYEDLNTPGYIANLHKLYENANKGKDKELFISACKFIGLLNEDNEQWENYKKNKASISEVEINNKIDLRDKAREN
;
A
#
# COMPACT_ATOMS: atom_id res chain seq x y z
N SER A 1 -31.23 15.54 -4.98
CA SER A 1 -30.57 15.19 -6.24
C SER A 1 -31.56 14.79 -7.34
N ARG A 2 -32.66 14.05 -7.07
CA ARG A 2 -33.71 13.76 -8.08
C ARG A 2 -34.32 15.05 -8.62
N CYS A 3 -34.70 15.99 -7.74
CA CYS A 3 -35.24 17.28 -8.13
C CYS A 3 -34.22 18.17 -8.85
N ALA A 4 -32.93 18.03 -8.54
CA ALA A 4 -31.89 18.83 -9.19
C ALA A 4 -31.53 18.34 -10.60
N ASN A 5 -31.84 17.08 -10.94
CA ASN A 5 -31.44 16.46 -12.20
C ASN A 5 -32.65 16.04 -13.06
N ASP A 6 -33.87 16.40 -12.69
CA ASP A 6 -35.14 15.99 -13.32
C ASP A 6 -35.21 14.49 -13.65
N SER A 7 -34.56 13.66 -12.85
CA SER A 7 -34.41 12.24 -13.07
C SER A 7 -35.40 11.45 -12.23
N LYS A 8 -36.10 10.48 -12.85
CA LYS A 8 -36.95 9.51 -12.14
C LYS A 8 -36.15 8.51 -11.31
N ILE A 9 -34.86 8.28 -11.67
CA ILE A 9 -33.97 7.32 -11.02
C ILE A 9 -32.86 8.07 -10.31
N PHE A 10 -32.69 7.83 -9.01
CA PHE A 10 -31.64 8.44 -8.21
C PHE A 10 -30.25 7.88 -8.55
N ALA A 11 -30.12 6.55 -8.62
CA ALA A 11 -28.91 5.85 -9.00
C ALA A 11 -29.26 4.53 -9.69
N LYS A 12 -28.51 4.19 -10.75
CA LYS A 12 -28.66 2.90 -11.46
C LYS A 12 -28.02 1.76 -10.64
N TYR A 13 -26.95 2.06 -9.93
CA TYR A 13 -26.18 1.11 -9.12
C TYR A 13 -26.00 1.66 -7.73
N TRP A 14 -26.16 0.82 -6.74
CA TRP A 14 -25.97 1.14 -5.34
C TRP A 14 -24.81 0.30 -4.79
N VAL A 15 -23.78 0.97 -4.28
CA VAL A 15 -22.63 0.34 -3.65
C VAL A 15 -22.55 0.80 -2.21
N HIS A 16 -22.52 -0.14 -1.28
CA HIS A 16 -22.43 0.11 0.15
C HIS A 16 -21.07 -0.33 0.67
N ASN A 17 -20.28 0.59 1.16
CA ASN A 17 -19.03 0.30 1.85
C ASN A 17 -19.28 -0.01 3.32
N ALA A 18 -18.44 -0.86 3.89
CA ALA A 18 -18.25 -0.86 5.34
C ALA A 18 -17.52 0.41 5.79
N PHE A 19 -17.30 0.56 7.05
CA PHE A 19 -16.65 1.73 7.65
C PHE A 19 -15.22 1.40 8.11
N ILE A 20 -14.44 2.46 8.31
CA ILE A 20 -13.11 2.37 8.90
C ILE A 20 -13.25 2.58 10.41
N THR A 21 -12.67 1.68 11.19
CA THR A 21 -12.48 1.85 12.64
C THR A 21 -11.07 2.35 12.93
N MET A 22 -10.85 2.88 14.10
CA MET A 22 -9.54 3.26 14.62
C MET A 22 -9.35 2.59 15.97
N SER A 23 -8.39 1.68 16.06
CA SER A 23 -8.15 0.87 17.24
C SER A 23 -9.45 0.17 17.75
N ASN A 24 -10.21 -0.40 16.82
CA ASN A 24 -11.51 -1.05 17.01
C ASN A 24 -12.66 -0.11 17.42
N GLU A 25 -12.43 1.19 17.47
CA GLU A 25 -13.49 2.16 17.76
C GLU A 25 -14.01 2.82 16.48
N LYS A 26 -15.33 3.03 16.41
CA LYS A 26 -15.96 3.73 15.28
C LYS A 26 -15.52 5.19 15.27
N MET A 27 -15.04 5.68 14.11
CA MET A 27 -14.77 7.11 13.96
C MET A 27 -16.04 7.93 14.12
N ALA A 28 -16.03 8.88 15.05
CA ALA A 28 -17.15 9.80 15.28
C ALA A 28 -16.63 11.23 15.54
N LYS A 29 -17.35 12.23 14.99
CA LYS A 29 -17.00 13.65 15.18
C LYS A 29 -16.99 14.03 16.66
N SER A 30 -17.92 13.46 17.43
CA SER A 30 -18.05 13.68 18.88
C SER A 30 -16.86 13.16 19.69
N GLN A 31 -16.13 12.19 19.17
CA GLN A 31 -14.94 11.61 19.83
C GLN A 31 -13.63 12.23 19.37
N GLY A 32 -13.66 13.13 18.37
CA GLY A 32 -12.46 13.77 17.88
C GLY A 32 -11.47 12.85 17.15
N ASN A 33 -11.83 11.58 16.91
CA ASN A 33 -10.98 10.55 16.33
C ASN A 33 -11.10 10.42 14.81
N ILE A 34 -11.58 11.48 14.12
CA ILE A 34 -11.68 11.47 12.66
C ILE A 34 -10.31 11.73 12.05
N LEU A 35 -9.83 10.74 11.32
CA LEU A 35 -8.62 10.83 10.53
C LEU A 35 -8.93 11.39 9.14
N LYS A 36 -8.26 12.47 8.76
CA LYS A 36 -8.34 13.02 7.41
C LYS A 36 -7.12 12.53 6.60
N ILE A 37 -7.32 12.13 5.36
CA ILE A 37 -6.24 11.66 4.47
C ILE A 37 -5.09 12.68 4.41
N LYS A 38 -5.40 13.98 4.44
CA LYS A 38 -4.39 15.05 4.46
C LYS A 38 -3.43 14.98 5.65
N ASP A 39 -3.89 14.45 6.80
CA ASP A 39 -3.08 14.37 8.02
C ASP A 39 -2.03 13.23 7.92
N PHE A 40 -2.23 12.32 6.98
CA PHE A 40 -1.31 11.21 6.69
C PHE A 40 -0.44 11.45 5.47
N ARG A 41 -0.91 12.24 4.49
CA ARG A 41 -0.23 12.42 3.19
C ARG A 41 1.23 12.82 3.34
N ASP A 42 1.53 13.65 4.34
CA ASP A 42 2.87 14.17 4.56
C ASP A 42 3.73 13.21 5.43
N LYS A 43 3.10 12.20 6.03
CA LYS A 43 3.75 11.25 6.96
C LYS A 43 3.88 9.84 6.37
N ILE A 44 2.99 9.46 5.46
CA ILE A 44 2.88 8.09 4.95
C ILE A 44 2.78 8.15 3.42
N SER A 45 3.53 7.30 2.72
CA SER A 45 3.43 7.21 1.26
C SER A 45 2.00 6.87 0.82
N GLY A 46 1.54 7.50 -0.25
CA GLY A 46 0.24 7.21 -0.84
C GLY A 46 0.07 5.75 -1.24
N GLN A 47 1.15 5.06 -1.60
CA GLN A 47 1.12 3.63 -1.91
C GLN A 47 0.87 2.76 -0.67
N VAL A 48 1.43 3.14 0.49
CA VAL A 48 1.17 2.46 1.78
C VAL A 48 -0.30 2.63 2.15
N ILE A 49 -0.82 3.86 2.07
CA ILE A 49 -2.24 4.15 2.33
C ILE A 49 -3.13 3.33 1.39
N ARG A 50 -2.80 3.27 0.10
CA ARG A 50 -3.54 2.50 -0.90
C ARG A 50 -3.54 1.00 -0.58
N LEU A 51 -2.38 0.43 -0.27
CA LEU A 51 -2.28 -0.98 0.08
C LEU A 51 -3.07 -1.29 1.36
N ALA A 52 -2.99 -0.43 2.38
CA ALA A 52 -3.76 -0.57 3.61
C ALA A 52 -5.27 -0.56 3.36
N LEU A 53 -5.78 0.37 2.54
CA LEU A 53 -7.20 0.41 2.19
C LEU A 53 -7.65 -0.82 1.39
N MET A 54 -6.80 -1.38 0.54
CA MET A 54 -7.10 -2.58 -0.25
C MET A 54 -6.90 -3.89 0.52
N SER A 55 -6.34 -3.87 1.72
CA SER A 55 -6.09 -5.07 2.53
C SER A 55 -7.37 -5.70 3.08
N ALA A 56 -8.47 -4.93 3.16
CA ALA A 56 -9.79 -5.43 3.46
C ALA A 56 -10.71 -5.33 2.25
N HIS A 57 -11.68 -6.24 2.17
CA HIS A 57 -12.74 -6.13 1.18
C HIS A 57 -13.61 -4.92 1.51
N TYR A 58 -14.05 -4.15 0.48
CA TYR A 58 -14.80 -2.90 0.70
C TYR A 58 -16.10 -3.07 1.52
N LYS A 59 -16.67 -4.28 1.56
CA LYS A 59 -17.83 -4.63 2.40
C LYS A 59 -17.47 -5.01 3.84
N GLN A 60 -16.18 -5.13 4.18
CA GLN A 60 -15.72 -5.49 5.51
C GLN A 60 -15.16 -4.27 6.24
N PRO A 61 -15.39 -4.13 7.54
CA PRO A 61 -14.72 -3.09 8.33
C PRO A 61 -13.20 -3.20 8.22
N LEU A 62 -12.53 -2.06 8.11
CA LEU A 62 -11.09 -1.97 8.15
C LEU A 62 -10.67 -1.25 9.43
N ASP A 63 -9.88 -1.92 10.27
CA ASP A 63 -9.30 -1.27 11.43
C ASP A 63 -7.98 -0.59 11.07
N TRP A 64 -8.01 0.75 11.08
CA TRP A 64 -6.85 1.58 10.79
C TRP A 64 -5.99 1.73 12.05
N ASN A 65 -4.83 1.13 12.05
CA ASN A 65 -3.89 1.16 13.16
C ASN A 65 -2.44 1.16 12.67
N ASP A 66 -1.50 1.48 13.56
CA ASP A 66 -0.06 1.56 13.23
C ASP A 66 0.50 0.22 12.76
N LYS A 67 -0.01 -0.89 13.26
CA LYS A 67 0.42 -2.23 12.84
C LYS A 67 0.11 -2.44 11.37
N LEU A 68 -1.12 -2.15 10.94
CA LEU A 68 -1.53 -2.26 9.53
C LEU A 68 -0.62 -1.42 8.62
N ILE A 69 -0.35 -0.17 9.01
CA ILE A 69 0.51 0.73 8.24
C ILE A 69 1.94 0.19 8.15
N ASN A 70 2.50 -0.28 9.26
CA ASN A 70 3.85 -0.85 9.28
C ASN A 70 3.93 -2.15 8.46
N ASP A 71 2.93 -3.01 8.51
CA ASP A 71 2.85 -4.25 7.72
C ASP A 71 2.79 -3.95 6.21
N CYS A 72 2.01 -2.94 5.81
CA CYS A 72 1.94 -2.46 4.42
C CYS A 72 3.26 -1.83 3.95
N GLN A 73 3.90 -1.02 4.81
CA GLN A 73 5.22 -0.45 4.54
C GLN A 73 6.26 -1.55 4.30
N ASN A 74 6.35 -2.52 5.22
CA ASN A 74 7.26 -3.65 5.13
C ASN A 74 7.00 -4.51 3.87
N THR A 75 5.75 -4.65 3.48
CA THR A 75 5.38 -5.36 2.25
C THR A 75 5.89 -4.63 1.02
N LEU A 76 5.66 -3.32 0.91
CA LEU A 76 6.18 -2.52 -0.19
C LEU A 76 7.71 -2.49 -0.21
N ASP A 77 8.38 -2.39 0.94
CA ASP A 77 9.83 -2.46 1.04
C ASP A 77 10.39 -3.77 0.45
N LYS A 78 9.73 -4.89 0.73
CA LYS A 78 10.10 -6.19 0.13
C LYS A 78 9.86 -6.19 -1.38
N TRP A 79 8.73 -5.66 -1.83
CA TRP A 79 8.35 -5.66 -3.24
C TRP A 79 9.25 -4.76 -4.09
N TYR A 80 9.67 -3.60 -3.55
CA TYR A 80 10.62 -2.72 -4.22
C TYR A 80 12.01 -3.35 -4.41
N ARG A 81 12.43 -4.31 -3.58
CA ARG A 81 13.72 -5.01 -3.76
C ARG A 81 13.81 -5.80 -5.06
N VAL A 82 12.69 -6.28 -5.59
CA VAL A 82 12.65 -7.01 -6.87
C VAL A 82 12.31 -6.10 -8.05
N TYR A 83 12.03 -4.82 -7.79
CA TYR A 83 11.75 -3.83 -8.84
C TYR A 83 12.98 -3.62 -9.73
N SER A 84 12.76 -3.44 -11.04
CA SER A 84 13.78 -3.08 -12.01
C SER A 84 13.19 -2.12 -13.04
N LEU A 85 13.91 -1.05 -13.33
CA LEU A 85 13.50 0.00 -14.28
C LEU A 85 13.37 -0.52 -15.73
N ASN A 86 14.18 -1.54 -16.10
CA ASN A 86 14.29 -2.01 -17.47
C ASN A 86 13.31 -3.12 -17.85
N LEU A 87 12.35 -3.44 -16.97
CA LEU A 87 11.36 -4.48 -17.24
C LEU A 87 10.26 -3.97 -18.17
N LYS A 88 9.99 -4.74 -19.22
CA LYS A 88 8.90 -4.44 -20.14
C LYS A 88 7.55 -4.76 -19.49
N PRO A 89 6.55 -3.85 -19.57
CA PRO A 89 5.21 -4.16 -19.09
C PRO A 89 4.64 -5.35 -19.85
N VAL A 90 4.02 -6.28 -19.12
CA VAL A 90 3.30 -7.40 -19.70
C VAL A 90 1.82 -7.33 -19.33
N LYS A 91 0.98 -7.95 -20.14
CA LYS A 91 -0.46 -8.04 -19.86
C LYS A 91 -0.67 -8.93 -18.64
N VAL A 92 -1.37 -8.41 -17.64
CA VAL A 92 -1.76 -9.19 -16.46
C VAL A 92 -2.79 -10.25 -16.89
N SER A 93 -2.55 -11.49 -16.53
CA SER A 93 -3.42 -12.62 -16.91
C SER A 93 -4.78 -12.56 -16.19
N ASN A 94 -5.81 -13.13 -16.82
CA ASN A 94 -7.14 -13.20 -16.21
C ASN A 94 -7.14 -14.00 -14.90
N GLU A 95 -6.25 -14.97 -14.75
CA GLU A 95 -6.09 -15.74 -13.51
C GLU A 95 -5.69 -14.84 -12.34
N VAL A 96 -4.73 -13.94 -12.56
CA VAL A 96 -4.30 -12.97 -11.56
C VAL A 96 -5.41 -11.98 -11.26
N LEU A 97 -6.16 -11.54 -12.27
CA LEU A 97 -7.24 -10.56 -12.15
C LEU A 97 -8.55 -11.15 -11.60
N LYS A 98 -8.70 -12.47 -11.59
CA LYS A 98 -9.95 -13.15 -11.21
C LYS A 98 -10.58 -12.63 -9.91
N PRO A 99 -9.84 -12.42 -8.80
CA PRO A 99 -10.43 -11.87 -7.58
C PRO A 99 -11.09 -10.49 -7.77
N LEU A 100 -10.56 -9.65 -8.67
CA LEU A 100 -11.15 -8.33 -8.95
C LEU A 100 -12.47 -8.44 -9.72
N TYR A 101 -12.66 -9.50 -10.51
CA TYR A 101 -13.94 -9.79 -11.17
C TYR A 101 -14.97 -10.38 -10.20
N GLU A 102 -14.54 -10.89 -9.06
CA GLU A 102 -15.36 -11.44 -8.00
C GLU A 102 -15.63 -10.37 -6.93
N ASP A 103 -16.51 -9.42 -7.26
CA ASP A 103 -16.95 -8.35 -6.34
C ASP A 103 -15.80 -7.48 -5.79
N LEU A 104 -14.80 -7.16 -6.64
CA LEU A 104 -13.63 -6.36 -6.27
C LEU A 104 -12.89 -6.91 -5.03
N ASN A 105 -12.68 -8.21 -4.98
CA ASN A 105 -11.95 -8.87 -3.90
C ASN A 105 -10.46 -8.48 -3.91
N THR A 106 -10.17 -7.27 -3.43
CA THR A 106 -8.80 -6.74 -3.36
C THR A 106 -7.89 -7.55 -2.44
N PRO A 107 -8.33 -8.09 -1.28
CA PRO A 107 -7.51 -8.99 -0.49
C PRO A 107 -7.09 -10.25 -1.26
N GLY A 108 -7.99 -10.84 -2.03
CA GLY A 108 -7.69 -11.98 -2.89
C GLY A 108 -6.67 -11.64 -3.98
N TYR A 109 -6.78 -10.43 -4.56
CA TYR A 109 -5.79 -9.95 -5.53
C TYR A 109 -4.41 -9.74 -4.88
N ILE A 110 -4.35 -9.15 -3.69
CA ILE A 110 -3.10 -8.96 -2.94
C ILE A 110 -2.47 -10.33 -2.60
N ALA A 111 -3.28 -11.34 -2.27
CA ALA A 111 -2.77 -12.70 -2.07
C ALA A 111 -2.11 -13.27 -3.35
N ASN A 112 -2.66 -12.99 -4.54
CA ASN A 112 -2.03 -13.34 -5.81
C ASN A 112 -0.71 -12.56 -6.02
N LEU A 113 -0.65 -11.28 -5.64
CA LEU A 113 0.60 -10.51 -5.70
C LEU A 113 1.69 -11.10 -4.80
N HIS A 114 1.36 -11.57 -3.60
CA HIS A 114 2.32 -12.25 -2.74
C HIS A 114 2.88 -13.53 -3.39
N LYS A 115 2.05 -14.34 -4.05
CA LYS A 115 2.50 -15.53 -4.79
C LYS A 115 3.42 -15.16 -5.97
N LEU A 116 3.05 -14.12 -6.72
CA LEU A 116 3.89 -13.60 -7.81
C LEU A 116 5.22 -13.04 -7.29
N TYR A 117 5.20 -12.37 -6.14
CA TYR A 117 6.42 -11.88 -5.50
C TYR A 117 7.39 -13.01 -5.14
N GLU A 118 6.90 -14.14 -4.62
CA GLU A 118 7.75 -15.30 -4.32
C GLU A 118 8.48 -15.80 -5.56
N ASN A 119 7.81 -15.82 -6.72
CA ASN A 119 8.42 -16.18 -8.00
C ASN A 119 9.42 -15.09 -8.45
N ALA A 120 9.04 -13.83 -8.37
CA ALA A 120 9.87 -12.70 -8.76
C ALA A 120 11.16 -12.61 -7.92
N ASN A 121 11.09 -12.91 -6.63
CA ASN A 121 12.24 -12.96 -5.74
C ASN A 121 13.22 -14.10 -6.09
N LYS A 122 12.74 -15.16 -6.74
CA LYS A 122 13.55 -16.24 -7.31
C LYS A 122 14.02 -15.95 -8.74
N GLY A 123 13.80 -14.72 -9.24
CA GLY A 123 14.20 -14.30 -10.59
C GLY A 123 13.24 -14.70 -11.70
N LYS A 124 12.03 -15.22 -11.38
CA LYS A 124 11.02 -15.66 -12.34
C LYS A 124 9.86 -14.66 -12.38
N ASP A 125 9.27 -14.46 -13.55
CA ASP A 125 8.02 -13.68 -13.74
C ASP A 125 8.03 -12.26 -13.14
N LYS A 126 9.20 -11.60 -13.08
CA LYS A 126 9.34 -10.25 -12.52
C LYS A 126 8.46 -9.23 -13.25
N GLU A 127 8.41 -9.31 -14.58
CA GLU A 127 7.58 -8.44 -15.41
C GLU A 127 6.11 -8.57 -15.08
N LEU A 128 5.63 -9.80 -14.87
CA LEU A 128 4.23 -10.06 -14.51
C LEU A 128 3.91 -9.52 -13.12
N PHE A 129 4.80 -9.76 -12.15
CA PHE A 129 4.63 -9.23 -10.79
C PHE A 129 4.53 -7.70 -10.78
N ILE A 130 5.50 -7.01 -11.41
CA ILE A 130 5.53 -5.55 -11.44
C ILE A 130 4.34 -4.99 -12.20
N SER A 131 3.97 -5.61 -13.33
CA SER A 131 2.79 -5.18 -14.10
C SER A 131 1.50 -5.36 -13.30
N ALA A 132 1.38 -6.44 -12.55
CA ALA A 132 0.24 -6.67 -11.66
C ALA A 132 0.20 -5.66 -10.48
N CYS A 133 1.33 -5.31 -9.90
CA CYS A 133 1.39 -4.24 -8.89
C CYS A 133 0.97 -2.89 -9.46
N LYS A 134 1.50 -2.51 -10.63
CA LYS A 134 1.15 -1.26 -11.32
C LYS A 134 -0.31 -1.20 -11.73
N PHE A 135 -0.93 -2.34 -12.05
CA PHE A 135 -2.35 -2.42 -12.40
C PHE A 135 -3.26 -1.85 -11.31
N ILE A 136 -2.90 -2.04 -10.04
CA ILE A 136 -3.66 -1.49 -8.89
C ILE A 136 -3.00 -0.23 -8.31
N GLY A 137 -2.05 0.39 -9.02
CA GLY A 137 -1.40 1.64 -8.62
C GLY A 137 -0.37 1.49 -7.51
N LEU A 138 0.30 0.35 -7.45
CA LEU A 138 1.47 0.12 -6.59
C LEU A 138 2.75 0.03 -7.42
N LEU A 139 3.91 0.22 -6.80
CA LEU A 139 5.23 0.24 -7.43
C LEU A 139 5.30 1.28 -8.59
N ASN A 140 4.71 2.45 -8.39
CA ASN A 140 4.69 3.53 -9.38
C ASN A 140 5.95 4.41 -9.37
N GLU A 141 6.71 4.37 -8.29
CA GLU A 141 7.97 5.08 -8.13
C GLU A 141 9.12 4.17 -8.53
N ASP A 142 10.29 4.74 -8.81
CA ASP A 142 11.50 3.94 -8.95
C ASP A 142 12.12 3.62 -7.58
N ASN A 143 13.16 2.76 -7.57
CA ASN A 143 13.83 2.38 -6.33
C ASN A 143 14.48 3.56 -5.63
N GLU A 144 15.04 4.50 -6.36
CA GLU A 144 15.71 5.67 -5.80
C GLU A 144 14.70 6.59 -5.10
N GLN A 145 13.56 6.85 -5.74
CA GLN A 145 12.47 7.63 -5.16
C GLN A 145 11.93 6.97 -3.88
N TRP A 146 11.78 5.63 -3.88
CA TRP A 146 11.32 4.89 -2.71
C TRP A 146 12.34 4.93 -1.56
N GLU A 147 13.64 4.76 -1.86
CA GLU A 147 14.70 4.86 -0.86
C GLU A 147 14.82 6.28 -0.28
N ASN A 148 14.70 7.31 -1.12
CA ASN A 148 14.69 8.70 -0.68
C ASN A 148 13.49 8.99 0.23
N TYR A 149 12.31 8.46 -0.09
CA TYR A 149 11.14 8.55 0.79
C TYR A 149 11.44 7.95 2.17
N LYS A 150 12.06 6.77 2.24
CA LYS A 150 12.43 6.11 3.50
C LYS A 150 13.48 6.91 4.28
N LYS A 151 14.50 7.41 3.60
CA LYS A 151 15.55 8.25 4.22
C LYS A 151 14.96 9.52 4.85
N ASN A 152 14.08 10.21 4.13
CA ASN A 152 13.41 11.41 4.62
C ASN A 152 12.47 11.14 5.82
N LYS A 153 12.00 9.92 5.96
CA LYS A 153 11.16 9.48 7.07
C LYS A 153 11.96 9.00 8.28
N ALA A 154 13.24 8.64 8.10
CA ALA A 154 14.09 8.19 9.19
C ALA A 154 14.33 9.34 10.18
N SER A 155 14.08 9.07 11.46
CA SER A 155 14.29 10.04 12.55
C SER A 155 15.77 10.27 12.88
N ILE A 156 16.67 9.50 12.24
CA ILE A 156 18.12 9.52 12.48
C ILE A 156 18.79 10.03 11.22
N SER A 157 19.63 11.06 11.36
CA SER A 157 20.41 11.60 10.25
C SER A 157 21.53 10.64 9.80
N GLU A 158 21.94 10.73 8.51
CA GLU A 158 23.10 9.95 8.00
C GLU A 158 24.37 10.20 8.84
N VAL A 159 24.57 11.42 9.31
CA VAL A 159 25.71 11.79 10.16
C VAL A 159 25.68 11.01 11.48
N GLU A 160 24.51 10.88 12.09
CA GLU A 160 24.36 10.15 13.35
C GLU A 160 24.54 8.64 13.16
N ILE A 161 24.09 8.09 12.04
CA ILE A 161 24.32 6.69 11.67
C ILE A 161 25.81 6.42 11.49
N ASN A 162 26.51 7.25 10.72
CA ASN A 162 27.95 7.10 10.49
C ASN A 162 28.75 7.21 11.80
N ASN A 163 28.42 8.17 12.66
CA ASN A 163 29.05 8.29 13.96
C ASN A 163 28.87 7.02 14.83
N LYS A 164 27.68 6.39 14.80
CA LYS A 164 27.46 5.14 15.53
C LYS A 164 28.21 3.96 14.92
N ILE A 165 28.37 3.94 13.59
CA ILE A 165 29.18 2.94 12.89
C ILE A 165 30.66 3.08 13.30
N ASP A 166 31.20 4.28 13.26
CA ASP A 166 32.59 4.56 13.65
C ASP A 166 32.86 4.19 15.12
N LEU A 167 31.94 4.51 16.02
CA LEU A 167 32.03 4.12 17.44
C LEU A 167 32.04 2.60 17.64
N ARG A 168 31.18 1.89 16.88
CA ARG A 168 31.15 0.42 16.89
C ARG A 168 32.46 -0.18 16.39
N ASP A 169 32.99 0.35 15.31
CA ASP A 169 34.21 -0.19 14.68
C ASP A 169 35.45 0.07 15.59
N LYS A 170 35.55 1.24 16.21
CA LYS A 170 36.56 1.52 17.24
C LYS A 170 36.44 0.61 18.46
N ALA A 171 35.22 0.24 18.86
CA ALA A 171 35.02 -0.69 19.98
C ALA A 171 35.35 -2.17 19.64
N ARG A 172 35.50 -2.50 18.35
CA ARG A 172 35.91 -3.85 17.89
C ARG A 172 37.43 -3.98 17.72
N GLU A 173 38.13 -2.86 17.61
CA GLU A 173 39.60 -2.80 17.48
C GLU A 173 40.32 -2.82 18.84
N ASN A 174 39.60 -2.64 19.97
CA ASN A 174 40.05 -2.76 21.35
C ASN A 174 39.63 -4.12 21.94
#